data_352a613db02caa503cb13a20c61b5554
#
_entry.id   352a613db02caa503cb13a20c61b5554
#
_cell.length_a   1.000
_cell.length_b   1.000
_cell.length_c   1.000
_cell.angle_alpha   90.00
_cell.angle_beta   90.00
_cell.angle_gamma   90.00
#
_symmetry.space_group_name_H-M   'P 1'
#
loop_
_entity.id
_entity.type
_entity.pdbx_description
1 polymer ?
#
loop_
_entity_poly.entity_id
_entity_poly.type
_entity_poly.pdbx_seq_one_letter_code
_entity_poly.pdbx_strand_id
1 'polypeptide(L)'
;VTSVLSGIPHALPYLASAVPLGLANYIFDLENIESAHVAGDPYKTRRVMLANGISSAIGAFAGNPYPVTVYIGHAGWKAMGAGLGYTLATGTSMLIISFFGIGALLLSVIPVVAIVPILVYVGIVTANQVVRETPKIEVPVIFICLFPWIANWALSLANNILSAAGTTGAAVGVDVLAHKGVYYNGLVHLGNGAPISSLLWGCLAIFAIKNQPIRAAISGVIASILSLFGIIHA
;
A
#
# COMPACT_ATOMS: atom_id res chain seq x y z
N VAL A 1 -18.55 -19.98 13.11
CA VAL A 1 -17.58 -19.92 14.22
C VAL A 1 -16.75 -21.20 14.27
N THR A 2 -17.38 -22.39 14.17
CA THR A 2 -16.66 -23.69 14.17
C THR A 2 -15.65 -23.81 13.03
N SER A 3 -15.98 -23.34 11.81
CA SER A 3 -15.07 -23.35 10.66
C SER A 3 -13.87 -22.39 10.83
N VAL A 4 -14.03 -21.30 11.56
CA VAL A 4 -12.91 -20.38 11.87
C VAL A 4 -11.93 -21.06 12.84
N LEU A 5 -12.46 -21.66 13.90
CA LEU A 5 -11.62 -22.35 14.91
C LEU A 5 -10.88 -23.55 14.32
N SER A 6 -11.53 -24.34 13.45
CA SER A 6 -10.87 -25.47 12.77
C SER A 6 -9.83 -25.02 11.73
N GLY A 7 -9.91 -23.78 11.25
CA GLY A 7 -8.96 -23.21 10.31
C GLY A 7 -7.64 -22.73 10.94
N ILE A 8 -7.62 -22.47 12.27
CA ILE A 8 -6.44 -21.90 12.94
C ILE A 8 -5.16 -22.73 12.70
N PRO A 9 -5.13 -24.05 12.86
CA PRO A 9 -3.92 -24.82 12.60
C PRO A 9 -3.42 -24.73 11.15
N HIS A 10 -4.35 -24.56 10.20
CA HIS A 10 -4.04 -24.42 8.78
C HIS A 10 -3.58 -23.00 8.41
N ALA A 11 -3.85 -22.00 9.27
CA ALA A 11 -3.44 -20.63 9.06
C ALA A 11 -1.96 -20.37 9.43
N LEU A 12 -1.36 -21.18 10.30
CA LEU A 12 0.01 -20.98 10.78
C LEU A 12 1.05 -20.80 9.67
N PRO A 13 1.08 -21.62 8.59
CA PRO A 13 2.03 -21.44 7.50
C PRO A 13 1.90 -20.08 6.77
N TYR A 14 0.70 -19.50 6.79
CA TYR A 14 0.43 -18.21 6.12
C TYR A 14 0.80 -17.01 6.97
N LEU A 15 1.12 -17.15 8.24
CA LEU A 15 1.53 -16.05 9.11
C LEU A 15 2.80 -15.38 8.61
N ALA A 16 3.72 -16.11 8.02
CA ALA A 16 4.95 -15.57 7.43
C ALA A 16 4.67 -14.53 6.33
N SER A 17 3.57 -14.68 5.60
CA SER A 17 3.14 -13.72 4.58
C SER A 17 2.15 -12.69 5.14
N ALA A 18 1.23 -13.13 6.02
CA ALA A 18 0.16 -12.27 6.54
C ALA A 18 0.70 -11.17 7.47
N VAL A 19 1.71 -11.47 8.29
CA VAL A 19 2.28 -10.48 9.22
C VAL A 19 2.96 -9.32 8.49
N PRO A 20 3.87 -9.53 7.52
CA PRO A 20 4.45 -8.44 6.73
C PRO A 20 3.41 -7.65 5.95
N LEU A 21 2.41 -8.31 5.35
CA LEU A 21 1.32 -7.64 4.65
C LEU A 21 0.46 -6.80 5.59
N GLY A 22 0.16 -7.31 6.78
CA GLY A 22 -0.56 -6.55 7.81
C GLY A 22 0.22 -5.32 8.27
N LEU A 23 1.54 -5.45 8.43
CA LEU A 23 2.42 -4.34 8.78
C LEU A 23 2.46 -3.28 7.66
N ALA A 24 2.56 -3.72 6.41
CA ALA A 24 2.49 -2.82 5.26
C ALA A 24 1.15 -2.08 5.21
N ASN A 25 0.02 -2.78 5.39
CA ASN A 25 -1.30 -2.16 5.43
C ASN A 25 -1.42 -1.13 6.57
N TYR A 26 -0.87 -1.43 7.75
CA TYR A 26 -0.82 -0.50 8.87
C TYR A 26 -0.06 0.80 8.51
N ILE A 27 1.07 0.69 7.80
CA ILE A 27 1.84 1.84 7.34
C ILE A 27 1.05 2.66 6.32
N PHE A 28 0.39 2.01 5.36
CA PHE A 28 -0.50 2.69 4.41
C PHE A 28 -1.62 3.47 5.09
N ASP A 29 -2.23 2.88 6.09
CA ASP A 29 -3.30 3.54 6.83
C ASP A 29 -2.77 4.78 7.57
N LEU A 30 -1.57 4.72 8.15
CA LEU A 30 -0.93 5.88 8.77
C LEU A 30 -0.64 6.99 7.76
N GLU A 31 -0.09 6.65 6.59
CA GLU A 31 0.19 7.60 5.51
C GLU A 31 -1.09 8.29 5.03
N ASN A 32 -2.19 7.54 4.89
CA ASN A 32 -3.48 8.09 4.48
C ASN A 32 -4.11 8.99 5.55
N ILE A 33 -3.95 8.68 6.84
CA ILE A 33 -4.39 9.55 7.93
C ILE A 33 -3.58 10.84 7.94
N GLU A 34 -2.26 10.75 7.73
CA GLU A 34 -1.39 11.93 7.67
C GLU A 34 -1.72 12.81 6.46
N SER A 35 -1.98 12.21 5.30
CA SER A 35 -2.48 12.92 4.12
C SER A 35 -3.79 13.67 4.40
N ALA A 36 -4.70 13.09 5.18
CA ALA A 36 -5.93 13.75 5.59
C ALA A 36 -5.66 14.92 6.56
N HIS A 37 -4.71 14.78 7.51
CA HIS A 37 -4.26 15.86 8.39
C HIS A 37 -3.75 17.05 7.58
N VAL A 38 -2.86 16.80 6.63
CA VAL A 38 -2.31 17.85 5.76
C VAL A 38 -3.39 18.49 4.90
N ALA A 39 -4.41 17.73 4.47
CA ALA A 39 -5.57 18.27 3.77
C ALA A 39 -6.51 19.12 4.65
N GLY A 40 -6.23 19.28 5.94
CA GLY A 40 -6.96 20.12 6.88
C GLY A 40 -8.01 19.40 7.72
N ASP A 41 -8.06 18.07 7.71
CA ASP A 41 -8.98 17.27 8.51
C ASP A 41 -8.20 16.43 9.57
N PRO A 42 -7.93 16.97 10.76
CA PRO A 42 -7.14 16.32 11.78
C PRO A 42 -7.92 15.19 12.48
N TYR A 43 -7.77 13.99 12.00
CA TYR A 43 -8.34 12.80 12.64
C TYR A 43 -7.45 12.30 13.78
N LYS A 44 -8.06 11.77 14.85
CA LYS A 44 -7.30 11.09 15.91
C LYS A 44 -6.83 9.73 15.41
N THR A 45 -5.56 9.61 15.01
CA THR A 45 -4.94 8.41 14.43
C THR A 45 -5.32 7.13 15.17
N ARG A 46 -5.20 7.11 16.52
CA ARG A 46 -5.57 5.95 17.32
C ARG A 46 -7.03 5.51 17.13
N ARG A 47 -7.98 6.44 17.01
CA ARG A 47 -9.41 6.10 16.83
C ARG A 47 -9.66 5.54 15.44
N VAL A 48 -9.06 6.12 14.44
CA VAL A 48 -9.18 5.64 13.04
C VAL A 48 -8.60 4.23 12.92
N MET A 49 -7.38 4.02 13.43
CA MET A 49 -6.72 2.72 13.39
C MET A 49 -7.48 1.63 14.16
N LEU A 50 -8.05 1.96 15.33
CA LEU A 50 -8.89 1.03 16.08
C LEU A 50 -10.18 0.69 15.31
N ALA A 51 -10.86 1.68 14.75
CA ALA A 51 -12.06 1.46 13.95
C ALA A 51 -11.75 0.57 12.74
N ASN A 52 -10.65 0.85 12.04
CA ASN A 52 -10.19 0.09 10.89
C ASN A 52 -9.88 -1.37 11.26
N GLY A 53 -9.12 -1.59 12.34
CA GLY A 53 -8.80 -2.93 12.84
C GLY A 53 -10.02 -3.73 13.28
N ILE A 54 -10.96 -3.11 14.01
CA ILE A 54 -12.22 -3.75 14.43
C ILE A 54 -13.07 -4.11 13.21
N SER A 55 -13.20 -3.20 12.24
CA SER A 55 -13.96 -3.45 11.01
C SER A 55 -13.34 -4.58 10.18
N SER A 56 -12.00 -4.62 10.08
CA SER A 56 -11.26 -5.71 9.42
C SER A 56 -11.49 -7.05 10.11
N ALA A 57 -11.45 -7.08 11.45
CA ALA A 57 -11.71 -8.29 12.22
C ALA A 57 -13.16 -8.80 12.02
N ILE A 58 -14.16 -7.91 12.08
CA ILE A 58 -15.56 -8.25 11.80
C ILE A 58 -15.70 -8.80 10.38
N GLY A 59 -15.09 -8.14 9.38
CA GLY A 59 -15.07 -8.60 8.00
C GLY A 59 -14.46 -9.99 7.85
N ALA A 60 -13.31 -10.24 8.51
CA ALA A 60 -12.66 -11.54 8.48
C ALA A 60 -13.53 -12.66 9.08
N PHE A 61 -14.23 -12.41 10.20
CA PHE A 61 -15.20 -13.35 10.76
C PHE A 61 -16.39 -13.59 9.84
N ALA A 62 -16.75 -12.62 9.02
CA ALA A 62 -17.79 -12.75 8.00
C ALA A 62 -17.30 -13.40 6.69
N GLY A 63 -16.00 -13.77 6.62
CA GLY A 63 -15.41 -14.44 5.46
C GLY A 63 -14.76 -13.50 4.44
N ASN A 64 -14.58 -12.21 4.76
CA ASN A 64 -13.84 -11.29 3.89
C ASN A 64 -12.33 -11.50 4.07
N PRO A 65 -11.59 -11.90 3.01
CA PRO A 65 -10.14 -12.10 3.10
C PRO A 65 -9.34 -10.79 3.06
N TYR A 66 -9.98 -9.66 2.76
CA TYR A 66 -9.29 -8.38 2.61
C TYR A 66 -9.50 -7.51 3.86
N PRO A 67 -8.42 -6.90 4.40
CA PRO A 67 -8.57 -5.92 5.47
C PRO A 67 -9.25 -4.66 4.94
N VAL A 68 -9.93 -3.95 5.84
CA VAL A 68 -10.38 -2.59 5.58
C VAL A 68 -9.16 -1.68 5.60
N THR A 69 -9.09 -0.70 4.71
CA THR A 69 -8.01 0.28 4.64
C THR A 69 -8.55 1.70 4.70
N VAL A 70 -7.75 2.62 5.23
CA VAL A 70 -8.08 4.04 5.22
C VAL A 70 -7.99 4.56 3.78
N TYR A 71 -8.98 5.34 3.36
CA TYR A 71 -9.12 5.77 1.98
C TYR A 71 -8.06 6.80 1.57
N ILE A 72 -7.26 6.48 0.57
CA ILE A 72 -6.19 7.31 0.02
C ILE A 72 -6.69 8.58 -0.69
N GLY A 73 -7.92 8.58 -1.21
CA GLY A 73 -8.45 9.67 -2.04
C GLY A 73 -8.99 10.87 -1.26
N HIS A 74 -8.85 10.90 0.07
CA HIS A 74 -9.41 11.98 0.90
C HIS A 74 -8.93 13.36 0.47
N ALA A 75 -7.62 13.54 0.29
CA ALA A 75 -7.04 14.81 -0.16
C ALA A 75 -7.58 15.26 -1.53
N GLY A 76 -7.82 14.32 -2.45
CA GLY A 76 -8.41 14.61 -3.75
C GLY A 76 -9.84 15.12 -3.66
N TRP A 77 -10.70 14.47 -2.87
CA TRP A 77 -12.07 14.94 -2.65
C TRP A 77 -12.11 16.28 -1.95
N LYS A 78 -11.23 16.48 -0.99
CA LYS A 78 -11.08 17.75 -0.28
C LYS A 78 -10.69 18.88 -1.23
N ALA A 79 -9.77 18.65 -2.15
CA ALA A 79 -9.36 19.60 -3.18
C ALA A 79 -10.51 19.98 -4.13
N MET A 80 -11.49 19.09 -4.33
CA MET A 80 -12.72 19.37 -5.08
C MET A 80 -13.83 20.02 -4.25
N GLY A 81 -13.55 20.38 -2.99
CA GLY A 81 -14.50 21.04 -2.10
C GLY A 81 -15.43 20.11 -1.34
N ALA A 82 -15.16 18.80 -1.31
CA ALA A 82 -15.96 17.88 -0.53
C ALA A 82 -15.79 18.11 0.98
N GLY A 83 -16.89 18.14 1.71
CA GLY A 83 -16.92 18.16 3.16
C GLY A 83 -16.95 16.75 3.75
N LEU A 84 -16.86 16.63 5.08
CA LEU A 84 -16.84 15.33 5.79
C LEU A 84 -18.06 14.43 5.48
N GLY A 85 -19.17 15.01 5.03
CA GLY A 85 -20.38 14.28 4.68
C GLY A 85 -20.23 13.27 3.55
N TYR A 86 -19.22 13.44 2.68
CA TYR A 86 -19.00 12.48 1.60
C TYR A 86 -18.65 11.08 2.11
N THR A 87 -17.91 10.99 3.20
CA THR A 87 -17.54 9.71 3.82
C THR A 87 -18.79 8.95 4.30
N LEU A 88 -19.70 9.67 4.95
CA LEU A 88 -20.97 9.08 5.41
C LEU A 88 -21.84 8.65 4.22
N ALA A 89 -21.96 9.51 3.21
CA ALA A 89 -22.72 9.20 2.00
C ALA A 89 -22.14 7.99 1.26
N THR A 90 -20.82 7.91 1.10
CA THR A 90 -20.15 6.77 0.46
C THR A 90 -20.34 5.50 1.27
N GLY A 91 -20.14 5.53 2.59
CA GLY A 91 -20.31 4.37 3.47
C GLY A 91 -21.76 3.85 3.43
N THR A 92 -22.75 4.74 3.51
CA THR A 92 -24.16 4.37 3.41
C THR A 92 -24.50 3.79 2.04
N SER A 93 -24.03 4.40 0.96
CA SER A 93 -24.23 3.90 -0.40
C SER A 93 -23.62 2.51 -0.60
N MET A 94 -22.40 2.30 -0.12
CA MET A 94 -21.73 0.99 -0.19
C MET A 94 -22.44 -0.08 0.61
N LEU A 95 -23.01 0.27 1.77
CA LEU A 95 -23.79 -0.65 2.58
C LEU A 95 -25.06 -1.08 1.84
N ILE A 96 -25.77 -0.14 1.22
CA ILE A 96 -26.96 -0.42 0.40
C ILE A 96 -26.60 -1.29 -0.80
N ILE A 97 -25.57 -0.91 -1.56
CA ILE A 97 -25.09 -1.64 -2.75
C ILE A 97 -24.71 -3.07 -2.38
N SER A 98 -24.01 -3.27 -1.27
CA SER A 98 -23.58 -4.58 -0.80
C SER A 98 -24.77 -5.43 -0.33
N PHE A 99 -25.70 -4.84 0.44
CA PHE A 99 -26.84 -5.54 0.98
C PHE A 99 -27.77 -6.07 -0.12
N PHE A 100 -27.99 -5.30 -1.18
CA PHE A 100 -28.83 -5.69 -2.31
C PHE A 100 -28.06 -6.43 -3.42
N GLY A 101 -26.76 -6.68 -3.27
CA GLY A 101 -25.96 -7.36 -4.29
C GLY A 101 -25.77 -6.56 -5.59
N ILE A 102 -26.04 -5.25 -5.57
CA ILE A 102 -25.99 -4.36 -6.74
C ILE A 102 -24.54 -4.21 -7.26
N GLY A 103 -23.52 -4.53 -6.45
CA GLY A 103 -22.12 -4.41 -6.83
C GLY A 103 -21.77 -5.16 -8.11
N ALA A 104 -22.26 -6.38 -8.28
CA ALA A 104 -22.04 -7.16 -9.49
C ALA A 104 -22.69 -6.52 -10.73
N LEU A 105 -23.88 -5.95 -10.58
CA LEU A 105 -24.58 -5.22 -11.64
C LEU A 105 -23.79 -3.96 -12.02
N LEU A 106 -23.31 -3.19 -11.05
CA LEU A 106 -22.52 -1.99 -11.32
C LEU A 106 -21.23 -2.34 -12.08
N LEU A 107 -20.53 -3.41 -11.69
CA LEU A 107 -19.32 -3.86 -12.37
C LEU A 107 -19.59 -4.37 -13.80
N SER A 108 -20.79 -4.86 -14.09
CA SER A 108 -21.18 -5.26 -15.45
C SER A 108 -21.51 -4.08 -16.36
N VAL A 109 -21.96 -2.96 -15.79
CA VAL A 109 -22.37 -1.76 -16.51
C VAL A 109 -21.26 -0.74 -16.63
N ILE A 110 -20.48 -0.57 -15.56
CA ILE A 110 -19.39 0.41 -15.50
C ILE A 110 -18.07 -0.28 -15.86
N PRO A 111 -17.51 -0.03 -17.06
CA PRO A 111 -16.22 -0.61 -17.42
C PRO A 111 -15.12 -0.07 -16.50
N VAL A 112 -14.20 -0.93 -16.08
CA VAL A 112 -13.08 -0.56 -15.20
C VAL A 112 -12.29 0.63 -15.74
N VAL A 113 -12.16 0.73 -17.08
CA VAL A 113 -11.47 1.84 -17.75
C VAL A 113 -12.10 3.20 -17.42
N ALA A 114 -13.41 3.27 -17.13
CA ALA A 114 -14.07 4.51 -16.77
C ALA A 114 -13.65 5.04 -15.37
N ILE A 115 -13.09 4.18 -14.53
CA ILE A 115 -12.61 4.55 -13.19
C ILE A 115 -11.17 5.11 -13.23
N VAL A 116 -10.39 4.74 -14.25
CA VAL A 116 -8.97 5.13 -14.37
C VAL A 116 -8.74 6.64 -14.29
N PRO A 117 -9.52 7.52 -14.95
CA PRO A 117 -9.31 8.97 -14.83
C PRO A 117 -9.43 9.49 -13.41
N ILE A 118 -10.32 8.92 -12.59
CA ILE A 118 -10.50 9.32 -11.18
C ILE A 118 -9.24 8.93 -10.38
N LEU A 119 -8.71 7.73 -10.59
CA LEU A 119 -7.49 7.26 -9.91
C LEU A 119 -6.28 8.11 -10.32
N VAL A 120 -6.15 8.45 -11.60
CA VAL A 120 -5.08 9.34 -12.09
C VAL A 120 -5.20 10.72 -11.46
N TYR A 121 -6.40 11.29 -11.39
CA TYR A 121 -6.64 12.58 -10.74
C TYR A 121 -6.23 12.55 -9.26
N VAL A 122 -6.69 11.56 -8.51
CA VAL A 122 -6.33 11.39 -7.09
C VAL A 122 -4.81 11.26 -6.94
N GLY A 123 -4.15 10.47 -7.79
CA GLY A 123 -2.70 10.32 -7.79
C GLY A 123 -1.96 11.65 -8.02
N ILE A 124 -2.41 12.45 -9.00
CA ILE A 124 -1.82 13.76 -9.28
C ILE A 124 -2.01 14.73 -8.10
N VAL A 125 -3.20 14.77 -7.51
CA VAL A 125 -3.49 15.66 -6.36
C VAL A 125 -2.63 15.27 -5.17
N THR A 126 -2.52 13.98 -4.86
CA THR A 126 -1.70 13.48 -3.75
C THR A 126 -0.21 13.75 -3.99
N ALA A 127 0.29 13.51 -5.19
CA ALA A 127 1.68 13.81 -5.53
C ALA A 127 1.99 15.31 -5.41
N ASN A 128 1.08 16.17 -5.89
CA ASN A 128 1.22 17.63 -5.76
C ASN A 128 1.20 18.08 -4.28
N GLN A 129 0.36 17.48 -3.45
CA GLN A 129 0.33 17.72 -2.01
C GLN A 129 1.67 17.38 -1.37
N VAL A 130 2.22 16.20 -1.64
CA VAL A 130 3.51 15.76 -1.10
C VAL A 130 4.62 16.76 -1.47
N VAL A 131 4.69 17.18 -2.74
CA VAL A 131 5.72 18.13 -3.19
C VAL A 131 5.54 19.51 -2.55
N ARG A 132 4.30 19.97 -2.37
CA ARG A 132 4.02 21.28 -1.75
C ARG A 132 4.36 21.36 -0.27
N GLU A 133 4.05 20.29 0.46
CA GLU A 133 4.21 20.24 1.92
C GLU A 133 5.64 19.84 2.33
N THR A 134 6.42 19.28 1.41
CA THR A 134 7.79 18.88 1.69
C THR A 134 8.74 20.08 1.58
N PRO A 135 9.59 20.34 2.60
CA PRO A 135 10.62 21.36 2.52
C PRO A 135 11.51 21.18 1.30
N LYS A 136 11.86 22.26 0.60
CA LYS A 136 12.60 22.18 -0.68
C LYS A 136 13.87 21.33 -0.63
N ILE A 137 14.59 21.34 0.49
CA ILE A 137 15.81 20.58 0.68
C ILE A 137 15.55 19.08 0.80
N GLU A 138 14.33 18.68 1.18
CA GLU A 138 13.92 17.28 1.37
C GLU A 138 13.19 16.71 0.13
N VAL A 139 12.81 17.54 -0.85
CA VAL A 139 12.12 17.10 -2.08
C VAL A 139 12.86 15.96 -2.81
N PRO A 140 14.20 15.92 -2.91
CA PRO A 140 14.89 14.79 -3.53
C PRO A 140 14.61 13.44 -2.87
N VAL A 141 14.25 13.42 -1.57
CA VAL A 141 13.92 12.18 -0.84
C VAL A 141 12.66 11.53 -1.40
N ILE A 142 11.71 12.33 -1.89
CA ILE A 142 10.48 11.81 -2.52
C ILE A 142 10.85 10.84 -3.66
N PHE A 143 11.82 11.22 -4.49
CA PHE A 143 12.27 10.37 -5.60
C PHE A 143 12.97 9.10 -5.11
N ILE A 144 13.75 9.18 -4.02
CA ILE A 144 14.36 8.00 -3.39
C ILE A 144 13.28 7.03 -2.92
N CYS A 145 12.22 7.53 -2.31
CA CYS A 145 11.08 6.71 -1.85
C CYS A 145 10.31 6.04 -3.00
N LEU A 146 10.37 6.58 -4.22
CA LEU A 146 9.68 6.00 -5.37
C LEU A 146 10.37 4.75 -5.94
N PHE A 147 11.70 4.58 -5.77
CA PHE A 147 12.42 3.45 -6.37
C PHE A 147 11.87 2.07 -5.98
N PRO A 148 11.63 1.75 -4.70
CA PRO A 148 11.03 0.47 -4.33
C PRO A 148 9.63 0.26 -4.95
N TRP A 149 8.83 1.32 -5.06
CA TRP A 149 7.50 1.27 -5.67
C TRP A 149 7.55 1.03 -7.17
N ILE A 150 8.48 1.69 -7.88
CA ILE A 150 8.69 1.47 -9.33
C ILE A 150 9.14 0.03 -9.56
N ALA A 151 10.04 -0.49 -8.73
CA ALA A 151 10.49 -1.88 -8.82
C ALA A 151 9.35 -2.87 -8.55
N ASN A 152 8.52 -2.62 -7.53
CA ASN A 152 7.34 -3.44 -7.21
C ASN A 152 6.32 -3.44 -8.35
N TRP A 153 6.03 -2.27 -8.94
CA TRP A 153 5.16 -2.17 -10.11
C TRP A 153 5.72 -2.95 -11.30
N ALA A 154 7.00 -2.78 -11.62
CA ALA A 154 7.66 -3.47 -12.73
C ALA A 154 7.69 -4.99 -12.51
N LEU A 155 7.95 -5.45 -11.26
CA LEU A 155 7.88 -6.85 -10.87
C LEU A 155 6.47 -7.42 -11.05
N SER A 156 5.45 -6.70 -10.60
CA SER A 156 4.05 -7.10 -10.73
C SER A 156 3.64 -7.23 -12.19
N LEU A 157 4.06 -6.27 -13.03
CA LEU A 157 3.81 -6.31 -14.47
C LEU A 157 4.49 -7.53 -15.13
N ALA A 158 5.77 -7.76 -14.80
CA ALA A 158 6.52 -8.92 -15.31
C ALA A 158 5.85 -10.23 -14.88
N ASN A 159 5.46 -10.37 -13.62
CA ASN A 159 4.78 -11.56 -13.11
C ASN A 159 3.42 -11.79 -13.79
N ASN A 160 2.64 -10.73 -14.03
CA ASN A 160 1.35 -10.85 -14.73
C ASN A 160 1.54 -11.32 -16.18
N ILE A 161 2.55 -10.81 -16.89
CA ILE A 161 2.86 -11.22 -18.27
C ILE A 161 3.31 -12.69 -18.28
N LEU A 162 4.21 -13.09 -17.38
CA LEU A 162 4.70 -14.46 -17.29
C LEU A 162 3.57 -15.44 -16.92
N SER A 163 2.71 -15.05 -15.98
CA SER A 163 1.54 -15.85 -15.59
C SER A 163 0.55 -16.01 -16.75
N ALA A 164 0.29 -14.96 -17.53
CA ALA A 164 -0.55 -15.05 -18.73
C ALA A 164 0.05 -15.97 -19.79
N ALA A 165 1.38 -16.07 -19.86
CA ALA A 165 2.10 -17.01 -20.71
C ALA A 165 2.20 -18.43 -20.12
N GLY A 166 1.59 -18.70 -18.96
CA GLY A 166 1.61 -20.01 -18.29
C GLY A 166 2.97 -20.36 -17.69
N THR A 167 3.81 -19.36 -17.38
CA THR A 167 5.17 -19.56 -16.84
C THR A 167 5.46 -18.65 -15.66
N THR A 168 6.65 -18.77 -15.08
CA THR A 168 7.14 -17.91 -13.97
C THR A 168 8.55 -17.42 -14.26
N GLY A 169 9.01 -16.38 -13.57
CA GLY A 169 10.37 -15.87 -13.73
C GLY A 169 11.45 -16.93 -13.43
N ALA A 170 11.19 -17.78 -12.44
CA ALA A 170 12.09 -18.89 -12.11
C ALA A 170 12.12 -19.97 -13.21
N ALA A 171 10.99 -20.29 -13.83
CA ALA A 171 10.89 -21.29 -14.89
C ALA A 171 11.53 -20.81 -16.21
N VAL A 172 11.44 -19.53 -16.54
CA VAL A 172 12.11 -18.94 -17.71
C VAL A 172 13.62 -18.86 -17.51
N GLY A 173 14.06 -18.68 -16.27
CA GLY A 173 15.45 -18.48 -15.91
C GLY A 173 15.84 -17.00 -15.82
N VAL A 174 16.43 -16.66 -14.70
CA VAL A 174 16.77 -15.26 -14.37
C VAL A 174 17.81 -14.69 -15.33
N ASP A 175 18.78 -15.53 -15.75
CA ASP A 175 19.82 -15.14 -16.70
C ASP A 175 19.23 -14.84 -18.09
N VAL A 176 18.26 -15.64 -18.52
CA VAL A 176 17.56 -15.44 -19.81
C VAL A 176 16.82 -14.10 -19.79
N LEU A 177 16.16 -13.78 -18.69
CA LEU A 177 15.48 -12.50 -18.51
C LEU A 177 16.47 -11.33 -18.48
N ALA A 178 17.60 -11.49 -17.79
CA ALA A 178 18.66 -10.47 -17.73
C ALA A 178 19.26 -10.18 -19.10
N HIS A 179 19.49 -11.21 -19.93
CA HIS A 179 19.93 -11.02 -21.33
C HIS A 179 18.93 -10.25 -22.21
N LYS A 180 17.66 -10.21 -21.80
CA LYS A 180 16.59 -9.41 -22.43
C LYS A 180 16.39 -8.05 -21.78
N GLY A 181 17.29 -7.64 -20.86
CA GLY A 181 17.23 -6.36 -20.15
C GLY A 181 16.26 -6.36 -18.95
N VAL A 182 15.73 -7.51 -18.55
CA VAL A 182 14.85 -7.63 -17.38
C VAL A 182 15.66 -8.20 -16.21
N TYR A 183 16.15 -7.33 -15.36
CA TYR A 183 16.89 -7.71 -14.15
C TYR A 183 15.95 -8.19 -13.05
N TYR A 184 15.31 -9.34 -13.28
CA TYR A 184 14.22 -9.86 -12.48
C TYR A 184 14.56 -9.97 -10.98
N ASN A 185 15.73 -10.49 -10.62
CA ASN A 185 16.17 -10.55 -9.22
C ASN A 185 16.30 -9.16 -8.59
N GLY A 186 16.80 -8.18 -9.33
CA GLY A 186 16.86 -6.80 -8.85
C GLY A 186 15.46 -6.24 -8.57
N LEU A 187 14.49 -6.54 -9.44
CA LEU A 187 13.09 -6.15 -9.20
C LEU A 187 12.49 -6.85 -7.98
N VAL A 188 12.79 -8.14 -7.78
CA VAL A 188 12.34 -8.90 -6.60
C VAL A 188 12.92 -8.27 -5.33
N HIS A 189 14.25 -8.15 -5.24
CA HIS A 189 14.89 -7.61 -4.04
C HIS A 189 14.51 -6.16 -3.73
N LEU A 190 14.37 -5.31 -4.74
CA LEU A 190 14.01 -3.91 -4.51
C LEU A 190 12.50 -3.71 -4.31
N GLY A 191 11.68 -4.51 -4.99
CA GLY A 191 10.22 -4.37 -4.99
C GLY A 191 9.52 -5.06 -3.83
N ASN A 192 10.09 -6.15 -3.31
CA ASN A 192 9.50 -6.84 -2.17
C ASN A 192 9.64 -5.99 -0.89
N GLY A 193 8.51 -5.80 -0.20
CA GLY A 193 8.46 -4.92 0.95
C GLY A 193 8.57 -3.42 0.61
N ALA A 194 8.21 -3.01 -0.62
CA ALA A 194 8.32 -1.64 -1.10
C ALA A 194 7.79 -0.57 -0.12
N PRO A 195 6.64 -0.71 0.56
CA PRO A 195 6.16 0.29 1.52
C PRO A 195 7.15 0.54 2.66
N ILE A 196 7.67 -0.56 3.23
CA ILE A 196 8.60 -0.49 4.35
C ILE A 196 9.97 0.02 3.89
N SER A 197 10.45 -0.48 2.75
CA SER A 197 11.72 -0.03 2.14
C SER A 197 11.69 1.46 1.82
N SER A 198 10.61 1.95 1.19
CA SER A 198 10.40 3.37 0.91
C SER A 198 10.47 4.23 2.17
N LEU A 199 9.73 3.84 3.22
CA LEU A 199 9.71 4.56 4.48
C LEU A 199 11.10 4.62 5.12
N LEU A 200 11.80 3.49 5.20
CA LEU A 200 13.13 3.42 5.83
C LEU A 200 14.19 4.19 5.03
N TRP A 201 14.15 4.11 3.70
CA TRP A 201 15.03 4.89 2.84
C TRP A 201 14.77 6.38 2.96
N GLY A 202 13.48 6.76 3.02
CA GLY A 202 13.05 8.14 3.26
C GLY A 202 13.54 8.66 4.61
N CYS A 203 13.34 7.90 5.69
CA CYS A 203 13.82 8.25 7.02
C CYS A 203 15.35 8.40 7.04
N LEU A 204 16.09 7.46 6.46
CA LEU A 204 17.54 7.50 6.38
C LEU A 204 18.00 8.77 5.66
N ALA A 205 17.42 9.07 4.50
CA ALA A 205 17.79 10.23 3.70
C ALA A 205 17.43 11.56 4.40
N ILE A 206 16.24 11.67 5.00
CA ILE A 206 15.83 12.86 5.74
C ILE A 206 16.72 13.10 6.96
N PHE A 207 17.02 12.05 7.75
CA PHE A 207 17.89 12.19 8.91
C PHE A 207 19.32 12.53 8.52
N ALA A 208 19.80 12.04 7.38
CA ALA A 208 21.11 12.44 6.83
C ALA A 208 21.11 13.92 6.43
N ILE A 209 20.09 14.41 5.72
CA ILE A 209 19.95 15.82 5.33
C ILE A 209 19.85 16.73 6.57
N LYS A 210 19.16 16.28 7.61
CA LYS A 210 19.00 17.03 8.87
C LYS A 210 20.19 16.92 9.84
N ASN A 211 21.30 16.33 9.41
CA ASN A 211 22.48 16.07 10.27
C ASN A 211 22.15 15.34 11.58
N GLN A 212 21.29 14.31 11.49
CA GLN A 212 20.89 13.46 12.60
C GLN A 212 21.46 12.04 12.44
N PRO A 213 22.78 11.84 12.54
CA PRO A 213 23.44 10.58 12.16
C PRO A 213 22.99 9.38 12.99
N ILE A 214 22.66 9.59 14.26
CA ILE A 214 22.17 8.50 15.14
C ILE A 214 20.81 7.99 14.64
N ARG A 215 19.90 8.87 14.28
CA ARG A 215 18.57 8.47 13.75
C ARG A 215 18.68 7.81 12.38
N ALA A 216 19.57 8.32 11.53
CA ALA A 216 19.88 7.69 10.25
C ALA A 216 20.43 6.28 10.44
N ALA A 217 21.39 6.10 11.37
CA ALA A 217 21.94 4.79 11.72
C ALA A 217 20.87 3.83 12.25
N ILE A 218 19.98 4.29 13.13
CA ILE A 218 18.84 3.48 13.61
C ILE A 218 17.95 3.01 12.46
N SER A 219 17.60 3.90 11.53
CA SER A 219 16.81 3.52 10.33
C SER A 219 17.54 2.48 9.48
N GLY A 220 18.86 2.61 9.29
CA GLY A 220 19.69 1.64 8.57
C GLY A 220 19.75 0.28 9.28
N VAL A 221 19.90 0.26 10.61
CA VAL A 221 19.93 -0.96 11.42
C VAL A 221 18.57 -1.67 11.32
N ILE A 222 17.46 -0.94 11.45
CA ILE A 222 16.10 -1.51 11.30
C ILE A 222 15.94 -2.11 9.90
N ALA A 223 16.34 -1.40 8.85
CA ALA A 223 16.28 -1.91 7.48
C ALA A 223 17.12 -3.19 7.31
N SER A 224 18.31 -3.24 7.88
CA SER A 224 19.19 -4.42 7.84
C SER A 224 18.55 -5.62 8.56
N ILE A 225 17.98 -5.42 9.73
CA ILE A 225 17.28 -6.46 10.48
C ILE A 225 16.08 -6.99 9.68
N LEU A 226 15.24 -6.12 9.15
CA LEU A 226 14.07 -6.53 8.36
C LEU A 226 14.46 -7.26 7.07
N SER A 227 15.58 -6.87 6.46
CA SER A 227 16.15 -7.57 5.30
C SER A 227 16.66 -8.96 5.67
N LEU A 228 17.32 -9.13 6.83
CA LEU A 228 17.78 -10.43 7.31
C LEU A 228 16.62 -11.39 7.58
N PHE A 229 15.48 -10.89 8.03
CA PHE A 229 14.27 -11.68 8.23
C PHE A 229 13.45 -11.88 6.95
N GLY A 230 13.88 -11.37 5.79
CA GLY A 230 13.15 -11.48 4.53
C GLY A 230 11.82 -10.72 4.51
N ILE A 231 11.64 -9.69 5.36
CA ILE A 231 10.45 -8.82 5.36
C ILE A 231 10.54 -7.80 4.23
N ILE A 232 11.76 -7.36 3.94
CA ILE A 232 12.12 -6.52 2.80
C ILE A 232 13.28 -7.17 2.06
N HIS A 233 13.41 -6.92 0.77
CA HIS A 233 14.50 -7.40 -0.10
C HIS A 233 14.60 -8.94 -0.19
N ALA A 234 13.49 -9.66 0.06
CA ALA A 234 13.46 -11.13 -0.01
C ALA A 234 13.28 -11.64 -1.45
#